data_e25545589fe4bcfcbd419e249202cd31
#
_entry.id   e25545589fe4bcfcbd419e249202cd31
#
_cell.length_a   1.000
_cell.length_b   1.000
_cell.length_c   1.000
_cell.angle_alpha   90.00
_cell.angle_beta   90.00
_cell.angle_gamma   90.00
#
_symmetry.space_group_name_H-M   'P 1'
#
loop_
_entity.id
_entity.type
_entity.pdbx_description
1 polymer ?
#
loop_
_entity_poly.entity_id
_entity_poly.type
_entity_poly.pdbx_seq_one_letter_code
_entity_poly.pdbx_strand_id
1 'polypeptide(L)'
;QSLFAALFSSSLSAVISSKAVGSLHEFGRYVNDLEFRARHTMGAEAAKDFLLEWLKEIGYEQHLYDGEESPKAAASRWTNVLEFCDWMALRCGGELDDAAGTGAAGERKSLLEVAQTVSLLSTISEREQDQNVVTLSTLHAAKGLEWPHVMLVGVNEGLLPFKLSDSAAAQEDAVDAVQ
;
A
#
# COMPACT_ATOMS: atom_id res chain seq x y z
N GLN A 1 23.53 3.64 12.48
CA GLN A 1 23.28 4.46 11.27
C GLN A 1 22.14 3.81 10.50
N SER A 2 21.21 4.64 9.97
CA SER A 2 20.16 4.12 9.07
C SER A 2 20.79 3.67 7.75
N LEU A 3 20.15 2.70 7.07
CA LEU A 3 20.55 2.26 5.73
C LEU A 3 20.66 3.45 4.74
N PHE A 4 19.73 4.39 4.83
CA PHE A 4 19.74 5.59 3.99
C PHE A 4 20.97 6.48 4.25
N ALA A 5 21.36 6.69 5.51
CA ALA A 5 22.57 7.43 5.84
C ALA A 5 23.85 6.72 5.36
N ALA A 6 23.82 5.38 5.26
CA ALA A 6 24.94 4.60 4.74
C ALA A 6 25.18 4.82 3.23
N LEU A 7 24.16 5.23 2.46
CA LEU A 7 24.30 5.55 1.02
C LEU A 7 25.33 6.67 0.76
N PHE A 8 25.51 7.58 1.72
CA PHE A 8 26.41 8.73 1.61
C PHE A 8 27.74 8.51 2.34
N SER A 9 28.01 7.29 2.80
CA SER A 9 29.27 6.96 3.48
C SER A 9 30.42 6.90 2.48
N SER A 10 31.56 7.55 2.83
CA SER A 10 32.78 7.50 2.03
C SER A 10 33.38 6.09 1.91
N SER A 11 33.05 5.18 2.85
CA SER A 11 33.52 3.79 2.83
C SER A 11 32.79 2.92 1.79
N LEU A 12 31.68 3.40 1.22
CA LEU A 12 30.87 2.64 0.27
C LEU A 12 31.67 2.30 -1.01
N SER A 13 32.47 3.25 -1.50
CA SER A 13 33.32 3.07 -2.68
C SER A 13 34.45 2.03 -2.52
N ALA A 14 34.75 1.63 -1.29
CA ALA A 14 35.70 0.56 -1.01
C ALA A 14 35.11 -0.85 -1.13
N VAL A 15 33.77 -0.95 -1.08
CA VAL A 15 33.03 -2.23 -1.02
C VAL A 15 32.30 -2.54 -2.32
N ILE A 16 31.82 -1.53 -3.04
CA ILE A 16 31.05 -1.69 -4.26
C ILE A 16 31.62 -0.87 -5.42
N SER A 17 31.25 -1.23 -6.65
CA SER A 17 31.76 -0.55 -7.85
C SER A 17 31.34 0.92 -7.93
N SER A 18 32.17 1.77 -8.54
CA SER A 18 31.88 3.20 -8.72
C SER A 18 30.55 3.45 -9.45
N LYS A 19 30.16 2.57 -10.40
CA LYS A 19 28.87 2.63 -11.10
C LYS A 19 27.72 2.44 -10.12
N ALA A 20 27.81 1.44 -9.25
CA ALA A 20 26.78 1.17 -8.24
C ALA A 20 26.67 2.30 -7.21
N VAL A 21 27.82 2.87 -6.79
CA VAL A 21 27.85 4.06 -5.91
C VAL A 21 27.15 5.23 -6.58
N GLY A 22 27.41 5.49 -7.89
CA GLY A 22 26.73 6.54 -8.65
C GLY A 22 25.21 6.38 -8.64
N SER A 23 24.71 5.20 -9.00
CA SER A 23 23.26 4.90 -9.00
C SER A 23 22.63 5.04 -7.61
N LEU A 24 23.31 4.60 -6.56
CA LEU A 24 22.83 4.75 -5.17
C LEU A 24 22.78 6.23 -4.74
N HIS A 25 23.76 7.03 -5.14
CA HIS A 25 23.75 8.46 -4.86
C HIS A 25 22.66 9.19 -5.65
N GLU A 26 22.38 8.80 -6.89
CA GLU A 26 21.26 9.33 -7.68
C GLU A 26 19.93 9.01 -7.01
N PHE A 27 19.73 7.76 -6.59
CA PHE A 27 18.54 7.34 -5.83
C PHE A 27 18.41 8.13 -4.52
N GLY A 28 19.50 8.28 -3.75
CA GLY A 28 19.47 9.06 -2.51
C GLY A 28 19.10 10.52 -2.72
N ARG A 29 19.61 11.15 -3.80
CA ARG A 29 19.22 12.53 -4.18
C ARG A 29 17.76 12.61 -4.59
N TYR A 30 17.27 11.65 -5.37
CA TYR A 30 15.89 11.56 -5.77
C TYR A 30 14.95 11.48 -4.55
N VAL A 31 15.25 10.62 -3.58
CA VAL A 31 14.46 10.50 -2.35
C VAL A 31 14.46 11.79 -1.54
N ASN A 32 15.63 12.45 -1.40
CA ASN A 32 15.73 13.74 -0.70
C ASN A 32 14.93 14.86 -1.40
N ASP A 33 14.96 14.91 -2.73
CA ASP A 33 14.17 15.86 -3.50
C ASP A 33 12.66 15.59 -3.33
N LEU A 34 12.26 14.34 -3.41
CA LEU A 34 10.88 13.93 -3.19
C LEU A 34 10.38 14.31 -1.79
N GLU A 35 11.19 14.05 -0.76
CA GLU A 35 10.89 14.45 0.63
C GLU A 35 10.76 15.97 0.74
N PHE A 36 11.69 16.72 0.17
CA PHE A 36 11.66 18.18 0.20
C PHE A 36 10.41 18.73 -0.47
N ARG A 37 10.07 18.24 -1.66
CA ARG A 37 8.86 18.65 -2.39
C ARG A 37 7.60 18.28 -1.59
N ALA A 38 7.49 17.06 -1.08
CA ALA A 38 6.34 16.62 -0.28
C ALA A 38 6.15 17.43 1.02
N ARG A 39 7.24 17.85 1.65
CA ARG A 39 7.23 18.74 2.83
C ARG A 39 6.65 20.11 2.54
N HIS A 40 6.82 20.62 1.32
CA HIS A 40 6.34 21.94 0.89
C HIS A 40 5.02 21.89 0.13
N THR A 41 4.48 20.71 -0.14
CA THR A 41 3.18 20.52 -0.78
C THR A 41 2.08 20.57 0.27
N MET A 42 1.23 21.60 0.19
CA MET A 42 0.16 21.89 1.14
C MET A 42 -1.17 22.05 0.43
N GLY A 43 -2.24 21.49 1.03
CA GLY A 43 -3.60 21.57 0.50
C GLY A 43 -3.94 20.45 -0.48
N ALA A 44 -5.25 20.23 -0.67
CA ALA A 44 -5.77 19.06 -1.39
C ALA A 44 -5.36 19.04 -2.87
N GLU A 45 -5.52 20.16 -3.58
CA GLU A 45 -5.23 20.25 -5.02
C GLU A 45 -3.75 19.99 -5.30
N ALA A 46 -2.86 20.73 -4.62
CA ALA A 46 -1.42 20.57 -4.82
C ALA A 46 -0.91 19.17 -4.43
N ALA A 47 -1.49 18.56 -3.39
CA ALA A 47 -1.13 17.21 -2.98
C ALA A 47 -1.58 16.16 -4.02
N LYS A 48 -2.77 16.33 -4.59
CA LYS A 48 -3.27 15.45 -5.65
C LYS A 48 -2.42 15.54 -6.90
N ASP A 49 -2.13 16.75 -7.37
CA ASP A 49 -1.29 16.97 -8.56
C ASP A 49 0.10 16.37 -8.37
N PHE A 50 0.71 16.62 -7.21
CA PHE A 50 2.01 16.04 -6.87
C PHE A 50 2.00 14.51 -6.93
N LEU A 51 1.01 13.85 -6.31
CA LEU A 51 0.90 12.39 -6.28
C LEU A 51 0.73 11.81 -7.68
N LEU A 52 -0.13 12.42 -8.51
CA LEU A 52 -0.37 11.96 -9.87
C LEU A 52 0.86 12.14 -10.77
N GLU A 53 1.56 13.28 -10.67
CA GLU A 53 2.81 13.51 -11.38
C GLU A 53 3.89 12.50 -10.97
N TRP A 54 4.03 12.26 -9.67
CA TRP A 54 4.99 11.29 -9.14
C TRP A 54 4.70 9.87 -9.62
N LEU A 55 3.45 9.41 -9.57
CA LEU A 55 3.06 8.08 -10.06
C LEU A 55 3.34 7.92 -11.56
N LYS A 56 3.14 8.99 -12.33
CA LYS A 56 3.49 9.03 -13.76
C LYS A 56 5.00 8.99 -13.98
N GLU A 57 5.77 9.76 -13.20
CA GLU A 57 7.25 9.79 -13.26
C GLU A 57 7.87 8.41 -13.05
N ILE A 58 7.36 7.65 -12.06
CA ILE A 58 7.85 6.30 -11.78
C ILE A 58 7.22 5.21 -12.67
N GLY A 59 6.28 5.57 -13.56
CA GLY A 59 5.62 4.63 -14.47
C GLY A 59 4.73 3.59 -13.75
N TYR A 60 4.14 3.95 -12.60
CA TYR A 60 3.45 2.99 -11.73
C TYR A 60 2.22 2.36 -12.38
N GLU A 61 1.45 3.12 -13.17
CA GLU A 61 0.30 2.58 -13.92
C GLU A 61 0.75 1.47 -14.88
N GLN A 62 1.78 1.72 -15.70
CA GLN A 62 2.32 0.73 -16.62
C GLN A 62 2.83 -0.51 -15.88
N HIS A 63 3.51 -0.33 -14.74
CA HIS A 63 3.97 -1.42 -13.89
C HIS A 63 2.82 -2.33 -13.43
N LEU A 64 1.66 -1.77 -13.09
CA LEU A 64 0.48 -2.57 -12.72
C LEU A 64 -0.04 -3.39 -13.90
N TYR A 65 -0.08 -2.81 -15.11
CA TYR A 65 -0.54 -3.53 -16.31
C TYR A 65 0.45 -4.62 -16.74
N ASP A 66 1.75 -4.40 -16.57
CA ASP A 66 2.78 -5.39 -16.91
C ASP A 66 2.84 -6.55 -15.90
N GLY A 67 2.41 -6.34 -14.65
CA GLY A 67 2.44 -7.32 -13.57
C GLY A 67 1.18 -8.16 -13.40
N GLU A 68 0.09 -7.84 -14.10
CA GLU A 68 -1.20 -8.53 -13.96
C GLU A 68 -1.55 -9.34 -15.20
N GLU A 69 -2.08 -10.55 -14.98
CA GLU A 69 -2.56 -11.42 -16.07
C GLU A 69 -3.84 -10.87 -16.74
N SER A 70 -4.63 -10.05 -16.02
CA SER A 70 -5.88 -9.48 -16.49
C SER A 70 -5.85 -7.96 -16.53
N PRO A 71 -6.07 -7.33 -17.71
CA PRO A 71 -6.19 -5.87 -17.80
C PRO A 71 -7.28 -5.27 -16.90
N LYS A 72 -8.35 -6.05 -16.64
CA LYS A 72 -9.43 -5.64 -15.74
C LYS A 72 -8.94 -5.58 -14.28
N ALA A 73 -8.10 -6.53 -13.85
CA ALA A 73 -7.52 -6.52 -12.52
C ALA A 73 -6.54 -5.34 -12.36
N ALA A 74 -5.69 -5.08 -13.35
CA ALA A 74 -4.80 -3.92 -13.38
C ALA A 74 -5.57 -2.61 -13.27
N ALA A 75 -6.63 -2.43 -14.06
CA ALA A 75 -7.50 -1.24 -14.01
C ALA A 75 -8.16 -1.06 -12.64
N SER A 76 -8.64 -2.14 -12.01
CA SER A 76 -9.21 -2.08 -10.67
C SER A 76 -8.18 -1.65 -9.62
N ARG A 77 -6.96 -2.19 -9.69
CA ARG A 77 -5.85 -1.77 -8.80
C ARG A 77 -5.45 -0.32 -9.00
N TRP A 78 -5.41 0.12 -10.26
CA TRP A 78 -5.13 1.52 -10.58
C TRP A 78 -6.20 2.45 -10.00
N THR A 79 -7.48 2.09 -10.11
CA THR A 79 -8.57 2.83 -9.47
C THR A 79 -8.38 2.96 -7.97
N ASN A 80 -8.02 1.88 -7.26
CA ASN A 80 -7.75 1.92 -5.83
C ASN A 80 -6.57 2.86 -5.48
N VAL A 81 -5.54 2.92 -6.32
CA VAL A 81 -4.41 3.86 -6.15
C VAL A 81 -4.87 5.31 -6.28
N LEU A 82 -5.70 5.60 -7.28
CA LEU A 82 -6.26 6.95 -7.47
C LEU A 82 -7.16 7.37 -6.30
N GLU A 83 -8.01 6.48 -5.81
CA GLU A 83 -8.84 6.71 -4.63
C GLU A 83 -8.00 6.97 -3.38
N PHE A 84 -6.88 6.25 -3.22
CA PHE A 84 -5.94 6.50 -2.13
C PHE A 84 -5.24 7.86 -2.25
N CYS A 85 -4.87 8.28 -3.46
CA CYS A 85 -4.33 9.62 -3.70
C CYS A 85 -5.34 10.72 -3.35
N ASP A 86 -6.61 10.54 -3.74
CA ASP A 86 -7.69 11.47 -3.41
C ASP A 86 -7.90 11.54 -1.89
N TRP A 87 -7.89 10.42 -1.21
CA TRP A 87 -7.98 10.38 0.26
C TRP A 87 -6.80 11.09 0.96
N MET A 88 -5.57 10.90 0.48
CA MET A 88 -4.39 11.62 1.01
C MET A 88 -4.51 13.13 0.77
N ALA A 89 -4.95 13.52 -0.43
CA ALA A 89 -5.13 14.92 -0.81
C ALA A 89 -6.16 15.63 0.08
N LEU A 90 -7.31 15.02 0.34
CA LEU A 90 -8.33 15.54 1.25
C LEU A 90 -7.77 15.76 2.67
N ARG A 91 -6.93 14.85 3.16
CA ARG A 91 -6.24 15.02 4.45
C ARG A 91 -5.27 16.19 4.46
N CYS A 92 -4.56 16.44 3.37
CA CYS A 92 -3.70 17.62 3.24
C CYS A 92 -4.53 18.93 3.27
N GLY A 93 -5.77 18.90 2.79
CA GLY A 93 -6.71 20.01 2.85
C GLY A 93 -7.32 20.24 4.23
N GLY A 94 -7.22 19.27 5.15
CA GLY A 94 -7.88 19.31 6.46
C GLY A 94 -9.35 18.86 6.41
N GLU A 95 -9.85 18.35 5.29
CA GLU A 95 -11.27 18.01 5.10
C GLU A 95 -11.70 16.71 5.78
N LEU A 96 -10.75 15.84 6.15
CA LEU A 96 -11.03 14.51 6.74
C LEU A 96 -10.66 14.41 8.23
N ASP A 97 -10.21 15.47 8.89
CA ASP A 97 -9.85 15.41 10.31
C ASP A 97 -11.07 15.46 11.25
N ASP A 98 -12.28 15.47 10.70
CA ASP A 98 -13.53 15.55 11.46
C ASP A 98 -14.08 14.19 11.89
N ALA A 99 -13.21 13.30 12.40
CA ALA A 99 -13.63 12.03 13.00
C ALA A 99 -14.56 12.21 14.25
N ALA A 100 -14.66 13.42 14.77
CA ALA A 100 -15.49 13.78 15.92
C ALA A 100 -16.81 14.47 15.53
N GLY A 101 -17.09 14.74 14.25
CA GLY A 101 -18.33 15.38 13.78
C GLY A 101 -18.51 16.83 14.27
N THR A 102 -17.43 17.53 14.57
CA THR A 102 -17.48 18.89 15.13
C THR A 102 -17.56 19.98 14.07
N GLY A 103 -17.46 19.64 12.79
CA GLY A 103 -17.51 20.58 11.65
C GLY A 103 -16.37 21.61 11.63
N ALA A 104 -15.34 21.42 12.46
CA ALA A 104 -14.16 22.26 12.44
C ALA A 104 -13.26 21.81 11.28
N ALA A 105 -12.95 22.73 10.36
CA ALA A 105 -11.93 22.48 9.33
C ALA A 105 -10.62 22.10 10.03
N GLY A 106 -10.12 20.90 9.78
CA GLY A 106 -8.88 20.41 10.32
C GLY A 106 -7.69 21.28 9.88
N GLU A 107 -6.60 21.18 10.61
CA GLU A 107 -5.36 21.89 10.27
C GLU A 107 -4.81 21.35 8.92
N ARG A 108 -4.40 22.25 8.04
CA ARG A 108 -3.74 21.87 6.79
C ARG A 108 -2.39 21.25 7.09
N LYS A 109 -2.18 20.04 6.56
CA LYS A 109 -0.94 19.27 6.71
C LYS A 109 -0.19 19.21 5.40
N SER A 110 1.13 19.12 5.47
CA SER A 110 1.93 18.83 4.30
C SER A 110 1.71 17.38 3.86
N LEU A 111 1.96 17.12 2.58
CA LEU A 111 1.87 15.75 2.06
C LEU A 111 2.80 14.79 2.80
N LEU A 112 3.98 15.26 3.22
CA LEU A 112 4.91 14.45 4.02
C LEU A 112 4.33 14.07 5.38
N GLU A 113 3.69 15.00 6.11
CA GLU A 113 3.05 14.71 7.40
C GLU A 113 1.91 13.71 7.26
N VAL A 114 1.11 13.83 6.20
CA VAL A 114 0.05 12.86 5.90
C VAL A 114 0.66 11.48 5.61
N ALA A 115 1.70 11.39 4.78
CA ALA A 115 2.39 10.14 4.46
C ALA A 115 3.00 9.48 5.72
N GLN A 116 3.61 10.26 6.60
CA GLN A 116 4.14 9.78 7.88
C GLN A 116 3.02 9.25 8.78
N THR A 117 1.88 9.93 8.84
CA THR A 117 0.70 9.48 9.61
C THR A 117 0.20 8.13 9.10
N VAL A 118 0.10 7.95 7.78
CA VAL A 118 -0.30 6.68 7.17
C VAL A 118 0.66 5.56 7.53
N SER A 119 1.97 5.82 7.47
CA SER A 119 3.00 4.83 7.85
C SER A 119 2.89 4.42 9.32
N LEU A 120 2.60 5.37 10.21
CA LEU A 120 2.39 5.08 11.64
C LEU A 120 1.12 4.25 11.86
N LEU A 121 0.01 4.58 11.20
CA LEU A 121 -1.26 3.85 11.32
C LEU A 121 -1.11 2.39 10.88
N SER A 122 -0.39 2.11 9.80
CA SER A 122 -0.13 0.74 9.35
C SER A 122 0.68 -0.05 10.39
N THR A 123 1.66 0.58 11.05
CA THR A 123 2.48 -0.04 12.10
C THR A 123 1.69 -0.28 13.39
N ILE A 124 0.75 0.60 13.74
CA ILE A 124 -0.12 0.46 14.93
C ILE A 124 -1.13 -0.66 14.71
N SER A 125 -1.74 -0.74 13.53
CA SER A 125 -2.70 -1.79 13.17
C SER A 125 -2.11 -3.20 13.29
N GLU A 126 -0.80 -3.36 13.08
CA GLU A 126 -0.09 -4.63 13.32
C GLU A 126 0.10 -4.97 14.81
N ARG A 127 0.04 -3.98 15.70
CA ARG A 127 0.30 -4.14 17.16
C ARG A 127 -0.97 -4.22 18.02
N GLU A 128 -2.13 -3.84 17.49
CA GLU A 128 -3.38 -3.75 18.27
C GLU A 128 -4.14 -5.06 18.44
N GLN A 129 -3.46 -6.21 18.51
CA GLN A 129 -4.11 -7.52 18.68
C GLN A 129 -4.75 -7.76 20.06
N ASP A 130 -4.51 -6.87 21.06
CA ASP A 130 -4.97 -7.06 22.45
C ASP A 130 -6.11 -6.11 22.88
N GLN A 131 -6.85 -5.51 21.96
CA GLN A 131 -7.96 -4.64 22.33
C GLN A 131 -9.27 -5.42 22.51
N ASN A 132 -10.10 -5.01 23.49
CA ASN A 132 -11.45 -5.54 23.71
C ASN A 132 -12.42 -4.98 22.63
N VAL A 133 -12.25 -5.47 21.39
CA VAL A 133 -12.98 -5.03 20.19
C VAL A 133 -13.47 -6.24 19.39
N VAL A 134 -14.47 -6.02 18.54
CA VAL A 134 -14.86 -6.99 17.53
C VAL A 134 -13.97 -6.83 16.31
N THR A 135 -13.19 -7.88 16.00
CA THR A 135 -12.30 -7.91 14.84
C THR A 135 -13.02 -8.47 13.62
N LEU A 136 -13.08 -7.71 12.53
CA LEU A 136 -13.58 -8.18 11.23
C LEU A 136 -12.39 -8.59 10.37
N SER A 137 -12.38 -9.83 9.89
CA SER A 137 -11.25 -10.38 9.14
C SER A 137 -11.71 -11.30 8.02
N THR A 138 -10.91 -11.44 6.97
CA THR A 138 -11.05 -12.51 5.99
C THR A 138 -10.46 -13.80 6.55
N LEU A 139 -10.87 -14.97 6.04
CA LEU A 139 -10.29 -16.26 6.42
C LEU A 139 -8.77 -16.31 6.17
N HIS A 140 -8.32 -15.71 5.07
CA HIS A 140 -6.89 -15.65 4.75
C HIS A 140 -6.09 -14.78 5.74
N ALA A 141 -6.62 -13.62 6.11
CA ALA A 141 -5.99 -12.74 7.07
C ALA A 141 -6.03 -13.30 8.51
N ALA A 142 -7.01 -14.16 8.80
CA ALA A 142 -7.16 -14.85 10.08
C ALA A 142 -6.22 -16.05 10.26
N LYS A 143 -5.50 -16.47 9.21
CA LYS A 143 -4.60 -17.62 9.29
C LYS A 143 -3.49 -17.39 10.30
N GLY A 144 -3.43 -18.26 11.32
CA GLY A 144 -2.45 -18.18 12.40
C GLY A 144 -2.84 -17.27 13.56
N LEU A 145 -4.04 -16.66 13.52
CA LEU A 145 -4.60 -15.90 14.62
C LEU A 145 -5.62 -16.77 15.40
N GLU A 146 -5.75 -16.51 16.71
CA GLU A 146 -6.64 -17.25 17.60
C GLU A 146 -7.47 -16.27 18.42
N TRP A 147 -8.80 -16.52 18.51
CA TRP A 147 -9.72 -15.73 19.31
C TRP A 147 -10.61 -16.63 20.18
N PRO A 148 -10.97 -16.20 21.41
CA PRO A 148 -11.87 -16.94 22.27
C PRO A 148 -13.24 -17.20 21.67
N HIS A 149 -13.73 -16.30 20.80
CA HIS A 149 -15.01 -16.37 20.13
C HIS A 149 -14.86 -16.02 18.66
N VAL A 150 -15.37 -16.88 17.78
CA VAL A 150 -15.31 -16.67 16.32
C VAL A 150 -16.71 -16.83 15.75
N MET A 151 -17.14 -15.87 14.92
CA MET A 151 -18.35 -15.95 14.12
C MET A 151 -17.96 -16.05 12.65
N LEU A 152 -18.16 -17.20 12.03
CA LEU A 152 -17.97 -17.39 10.60
C LEU A 152 -19.28 -17.08 9.87
N VAL A 153 -19.30 -15.98 9.12
CA VAL A 153 -20.47 -15.52 8.36
C VAL A 153 -20.36 -15.91 6.88
N GLY A 154 -21.50 -15.97 6.19
CA GLY A 154 -21.52 -16.30 4.76
C GLY A 154 -21.24 -17.78 4.45
N VAL A 155 -21.47 -18.70 5.42
CA VAL A 155 -21.35 -20.14 5.22
C VAL A 155 -22.58 -20.66 4.50
N ASN A 156 -22.65 -20.41 3.21
CA ASN A 156 -23.70 -20.85 2.33
C ASN A 156 -23.18 -21.92 1.35
N GLU A 157 -24.01 -22.86 0.96
CA GLU A 157 -23.62 -23.85 -0.03
C GLU A 157 -23.19 -23.18 -1.34
N GLY A 158 -22.00 -23.55 -1.84
CA GLY A 158 -21.38 -22.94 -3.03
C GLY A 158 -20.44 -21.77 -2.73
N LEU A 159 -20.49 -21.18 -1.51
CA LEU A 159 -19.52 -20.20 -1.02
C LEU A 159 -18.50 -20.82 -0.06
N LEU A 160 -18.97 -21.68 0.84
CA LEU A 160 -18.12 -22.48 1.73
C LEU A 160 -18.80 -23.84 1.98
N PRO A 161 -18.12 -24.98 1.64
CA PRO A 161 -16.82 -25.06 0.97
C PRO A 161 -16.87 -24.50 -0.46
N PHE A 162 -15.77 -23.91 -0.92
CA PHE A 162 -15.63 -23.41 -2.29
C PHE A 162 -15.66 -24.61 -3.25
N LYS A 163 -16.68 -24.68 -4.08
CA LYS A 163 -16.76 -25.70 -5.15
C LYS A 163 -15.93 -25.19 -6.32
N LEU A 164 -14.81 -25.85 -6.62
CA LEU A 164 -14.15 -25.71 -7.90
C LEU A 164 -15.17 -26.02 -9.00
N SER A 165 -15.27 -25.18 -10.02
CA SER A 165 -16.13 -25.47 -11.18
C SER A 165 -15.68 -26.79 -11.81
N ASP A 166 -16.62 -27.61 -12.26
CA ASP A 166 -16.36 -28.94 -12.84
C ASP A 166 -15.28 -28.96 -13.94
N SER A 167 -14.93 -27.82 -14.51
CA SER A 167 -13.82 -27.67 -15.46
C SER A 167 -12.42 -27.85 -14.87
N ALA A 168 -12.24 -27.62 -13.55
CA ALA A 168 -10.95 -27.83 -12.88
C ALA A 168 -10.80 -29.28 -12.39
N ALA A 169 -11.91 -29.91 -11.96
CA ALA A 169 -11.90 -31.33 -11.59
C ALA A 169 -11.56 -32.25 -12.75
N ALA A 170 -11.98 -31.90 -13.98
CA ALA A 170 -11.65 -32.67 -15.20
C ALA A 170 -10.17 -32.62 -15.58
N GLN A 171 -9.39 -31.68 -15.06
CA GLN A 171 -7.95 -31.59 -15.31
C GLN A 171 -7.11 -32.40 -14.30
N GLU A 172 -7.58 -32.55 -13.06
CA GLU A 172 -6.91 -33.42 -12.08
C GLU A 172 -7.06 -34.90 -12.42
N ASP A 173 -8.26 -35.33 -12.84
CA ASP A 173 -8.51 -36.72 -13.27
C ASP A 173 -7.73 -37.11 -14.52
N ALA A 174 -7.34 -36.16 -15.37
CA ALA A 174 -6.55 -36.40 -16.58
C ALA A 174 -5.03 -36.58 -16.28
N VAL A 175 -4.55 -36.08 -15.16
CA VAL A 175 -3.14 -36.23 -14.75
C VAL A 175 -2.91 -37.57 -14.05
N ASP A 176 -3.89 -38.06 -13.28
CA ASP A 176 -3.78 -39.36 -12.61
C ASP A 176 -4.00 -40.58 -13.57
N ALA A 177 -4.56 -40.34 -14.74
CA ALA A 177 -4.75 -41.40 -15.77
C ALA A 177 -3.52 -41.67 -16.64
N VAL A 178 -2.40 -40.95 -16.47
CA VAL A 178 -1.17 -41.07 -17.28
C VAL A 178 0.02 -41.63 -16.46
N GLN A 179 -0.22 -42.10 -15.24
CA GLN A 179 0.72 -42.90 -14.46
C GLN A 179 0.26 -44.36 -14.44
#